data_f599b1e7e2881983530221399f2fc20d
#
_entry.id   f599b1e7e2881983530221399f2fc20d
#
_cell.length_a   1.000
_cell.length_b   1.000
_cell.length_c   1.000
_cell.angle_alpha   90.00
_cell.angle_beta   90.00
_cell.angle_gamma   90.00
#
_symmetry.space_group_name_H-M   'P 1'
#
loop_
_entity.id
_entity.type
_entity.pdbx_description
1 polymer ?
#
loop_
_entity_poly.entity_id
_entity_poly.type
_entity_poly.pdbx_seq_one_letter_code
_entity_poly.pdbx_strand_id
1 'polypeptide(L)'
;MGGGNELDLWVSYDFGPLALTATNYTFPGEAGVYSDGEGIFDGEYTELAASTSIMGVDLSAGYFTEVEALYVELGFSTGAVDIAIGYGDDQGDAWYADGGSGIVNMSFSGSKDISITENYSLPVFGSFILNPEAETAFLVFGISF
;
A
#
# COMPACT_ATOMS: atom_id res chain seq x y z
N MET A 1 -4.98 8.59 14.55
CA MET A 1 -5.94 8.63 13.45
C MET A 1 -7.24 8.03 13.95
N GLY A 2 -8.30 8.82 14.03
CA GLY A 2 -9.64 8.32 14.31
C GLY A 2 -10.08 7.48 13.10
N GLY A 3 -10.71 6.33 13.33
CA GLY A 3 -11.26 5.52 12.26
C GLY A 3 -12.43 6.25 11.62
N GLY A 4 -12.15 7.04 10.59
CA GLY A 4 -13.13 7.69 9.74
C GLY A 4 -13.59 6.75 8.62
N ASN A 5 -14.67 7.11 7.96
CA ASN A 5 -15.06 6.46 6.71
C ASN A 5 -14.10 6.90 5.61
N GLU A 6 -13.76 6.01 4.70
CA GLU A 6 -12.95 6.25 3.52
C GLU A 6 -13.72 5.79 2.29
N LEU A 7 -13.69 6.57 1.24
CA LEU A 7 -14.23 6.24 -0.07
C LEU A 7 -13.12 6.43 -1.11
N ASP A 8 -12.77 5.35 -1.80
CA ASP A 8 -11.75 5.35 -2.82
C ASP A 8 -12.39 5.22 -4.20
N LEU A 9 -12.01 6.13 -5.09
CA LEU A 9 -12.30 6.06 -6.52
C LEU A 9 -10.99 5.96 -7.28
N TRP A 10 -10.87 4.94 -8.11
CA TRP A 10 -9.66 4.74 -8.89
C TRP A 10 -9.96 4.39 -10.33
N VAL A 11 -9.03 4.77 -11.21
CA VAL A 11 -8.97 4.36 -12.61
C VAL A 11 -7.58 3.87 -12.92
N SER A 12 -7.49 2.73 -13.58
CA SER A 12 -6.21 2.15 -14.02
C SER A 12 -6.23 1.88 -15.51
N TYR A 13 -5.08 2.10 -16.14
CA TYR A 13 -4.87 1.76 -17.55
C TYR A 13 -3.56 0.98 -17.73
N ASP A 14 -3.66 -0.11 -18.46
CA ASP A 14 -2.56 -1.05 -18.70
C ASP A 14 -2.00 -0.84 -20.12
N PHE A 15 -0.72 -0.47 -20.19
CA PHE A 15 0.03 -0.28 -21.43
C PHE A 15 0.88 -1.50 -21.80
N GLY A 16 0.54 -2.67 -21.27
CA GLY A 16 1.29 -3.90 -21.41
C GLY A 16 2.30 -4.06 -20.26
N PRO A 17 3.58 -3.68 -20.39
CA PRO A 17 4.52 -3.82 -19.29
C PRO A 17 4.35 -2.76 -18.18
N LEU A 18 3.62 -1.70 -18.44
CA LEU A 18 3.41 -0.56 -17.52
C LEU A 18 1.93 -0.38 -17.25
N ALA A 19 1.54 -0.35 -15.99
CA ALA A 19 0.22 0.10 -15.55
C ALA A 19 0.32 1.48 -14.92
N LEU A 20 -0.66 2.35 -15.21
CA LEU A 20 -0.83 3.65 -14.56
C LEU A 20 -2.17 3.66 -13.84
N THR A 21 -2.18 4.17 -12.62
CA THR A 21 -3.38 4.26 -11.79
C THR A 21 -3.48 5.68 -11.21
N ALA A 22 -4.69 6.22 -11.21
CA ALA A 22 -5.02 7.42 -10.45
C ALA A 22 -6.08 7.03 -9.42
N THR A 23 -5.83 7.33 -8.16
CA THR A 23 -6.73 7.05 -7.05
C THR A 23 -7.05 8.34 -6.33
N ASN A 24 -8.32 8.56 -6.06
CA ASN A 24 -8.79 9.61 -5.17
C ASN A 24 -9.28 8.98 -3.87
N TYR A 25 -8.67 9.36 -2.78
CA TYR A 25 -9.03 8.97 -1.42
C TYR A 25 -9.85 10.10 -0.80
N THR A 26 -11.10 9.84 -0.48
CA THR A 26 -12.01 10.82 0.13
C THR A 26 -12.35 10.38 1.54
N PHE A 27 -12.17 11.26 2.50
CA PHE A 27 -12.50 11.02 3.91
C PHE A 27 -13.76 11.82 4.30
N PRO A 28 -14.98 11.34 3.97
CA PRO A 28 -16.20 11.98 4.40
C PRO A 28 -16.27 11.92 5.93
N GLY A 29 -16.43 13.05 6.58
CA GLY A 29 -16.35 13.24 8.02
C GLY A 29 -16.96 12.13 8.90
N GLU A 30 -16.67 12.14 10.19
CA GLU A 30 -17.09 11.11 11.13
C GLU A 30 -18.61 10.85 11.04
N ALA A 31 -18.99 9.55 10.95
CA ALA A 31 -20.37 9.08 10.93
C ALA A 31 -21.23 9.53 9.74
N GLY A 32 -20.64 9.85 8.59
CA GLY A 32 -21.38 10.23 7.40
C GLY A 32 -22.05 11.62 7.51
N VAL A 33 -21.60 12.42 8.45
CA VAL A 33 -21.96 13.84 8.56
C VAL A 33 -20.87 14.62 7.82
N TYR A 34 -21.26 15.32 6.75
CA TYR A 34 -20.39 16.30 6.10
C TYR A 34 -20.07 17.40 7.10
N SER A 35 -18.80 17.71 7.29
CA SER A 35 -18.40 18.85 8.10
C SER A 35 -18.93 20.14 7.47
N ASP A 36 -19.27 21.10 8.32
CA ASP A 36 -19.95 22.34 7.94
C ASP A 36 -19.29 23.07 6.76
N GLY A 37 -19.91 22.96 5.58
CA GLY A 37 -19.54 23.71 4.39
C GLY A 37 -18.50 23.05 3.50
N GLU A 38 -18.03 21.88 3.85
CA GLU A 38 -17.12 21.09 3.02
C GLU A 38 -17.93 20.11 2.17
N GLY A 39 -17.62 20.02 0.89
CA GLY A 39 -18.28 19.10 -0.03
C GLY A 39 -17.84 17.65 0.20
N ILE A 40 -18.43 16.73 -0.56
CA ILE A 40 -18.03 15.30 -0.57
C ILE A 40 -16.54 15.13 -0.85
N PHE A 41 -15.93 16.10 -1.51
CA PHE A 41 -14.57 16.11 -2.02
C PHE A 41 -13.61 17.00 -1.21
N ASP A 42 -14.01 17.52 -0.07
CA ASP A 42 -13.11 18.23 0.84
C ASP A 42 -12.43 17.23 1.78
N GLY A 43 -11.11 17.26 1.87
CA GLY A 43 -10.29 16.26 2.56
C GLY A 43 -9.91 15.09 1.65
N GLU A 44 -9.66 15.39 0.38
CA GLU A 44 -9.22 14.44 -0.62
C GLU A 44 -7.71 14.37 -0.71
N TYR A 45 -7.24 13.18 -1.04
CA TYR A 45 -5.85 12.95 -1.46
C TYR A 45 -5.87 12.23 -2.79
N THR A 46 -5.10 12.74 -3.75
CA THR A 46 -4.97 12.13 -5.07
C THR A 46 -3.61 11.48 -5.22
N GLU A 47 -3.60 10.18 -5.45
CA GLU A 47 -2.40 9.42 -5.77
C GLU A 47 -2.33 9.15 -7.28
N LEU A 48 -1.17 9.44 -7.86
CA LEU A 48 -0.79 8.98 -9.19
C LEU A 48 0.26 7.88 -9.07
N ALA A 49 -0.08 6.69 -9.51
CA ALA A 49 0.78 5.52 -9.36
C ALA A 49 1.15 4.92 -10.72
N ALA A 50 2.35 4.35 -10.78
CA ALA A 50 2.84 3.57 -11.89
C ALA A 50 3.42 2.26 -11.37
N SER A 51 3.19 1.16 -12.09
CA SER A 51 3.78 -0.13 -11.76
C SER A 51 4.20 -0.92 -13.00
N THR A 52 5.25 -1.70 -12.84
CA THR A 52 5.77 -2.58 -13.90
C THR A 52 6.39 -3.83 -13.28
N SER A 53 6.40 -4.93 -14.03
CA SER A 53 7.12 -6.15 -13.67
C SER A 53 8.08 -6.53 -14.81
N ILE A 54 9.36 -6.59 -14.51
CA ILE A 54 10.41 -6.89 -15.48
C ILE A 54 11.30 -8.00 -14.92
N MET A 55 11.35 -9.14 -15.62
CA MET A 55 12.21 -10.28 -15.28
C MET A 55 12.01 -10.80 -13.84
N GLY A 56 10.78 -10.71 -13.30
CA GLY A 56 10.45 -11.14 -11.94
C GLY A 56 10.80 -10.14 -10.83
N VAL A 57 11.16 -8.91 -11.22
CA VAL A 57 11.27 -7.77 -10.31
C VAL A 57 10.07 -6.86 -10.55
N ASP A 58 9.33 -6.60 -9.50
CA ASP A 58 8.23 -5.66 -9.49
C ASP A 58 8.72 -4.29 -9.03
N LEU A 59 8.34 -3.25 -9.75
CA LEU A 59 8.62 -1.87 -9.41
C LEU A 59 7.30 -1.11 -9.38
N SER A 60 7.04 -0.42 -8.30
CA SER A 60 5.93 0.52 -8.20
C SER A 60 6.39 1.87 -7.66
N ALA A 61 5.68 2.91 -8.05
CA ALA A 61 5.85 4.26 -7.52
C ALA A 61 4.48 4.91 -7.42
N GLY A 62 4.22 5.61 -6.32
CA GLY A 62 3.02 6.39 -6.07
C GLY A 62 3.40 7.78 -5.58
N TYR A 63 2.65 8.78 -6.01
CA TYR A 63 2.85 10.17 -5.61
C TYR A 63 1.53 10.80 -5.22
N PHE A 64 1.45 11.29 -3.98
CA PHE A 64 0.33 12.07 -3.47
C PHE A 64 0.51 13.54 -3.78
N THR A 65 -0.43 14.12 -4.52
CA THR A 65 -0.29 15.47 -5.08
C THR A 65 -0.47 16.57 -4.04
N GLU A 66 -1.32 16.36 -3.03
CA GLU A 66 -1.68 17.35 -2.02
C GLU A 66 -0.62 17.47 -0.91
N VAL A 67 0.03 16.36 -0.57
CA VAL A 67 1.06 16.30 0.49
C VAL A 67 2.47 16.15 -0.06
N GLU A 68 2.60 16.15 -1.39
CA GLU A 68 3.89 16.03 -2.10
C GLU A 68 4.73 14.83 -1.63
N ALA A 69 4.06 13.70 -1.29
CA ALA A 69 4.71 12.51 -0.77
C ALA A 69 4.90 11.47 -1.88
N LEU A 70 6.13 10.97 -2.01
CA LEU A 70 6.53 9.92 -2.96
C LEU A 70 6.76 8.60 -2.23
N TYR A 71 6.25 7.52 -2.79
CA TYR A 71 6.59 6.16 -2.40
C TYR A 71 7.12 5.38 -3.60
N VAL A 72 8.21 4.64 -3.43
CA VAL A 72 8.76 3.75 -4.45
C VAL A 72 9.05 2.40 -3.81
N GLU A 73 8.60 1.31 -4.44
CA GLU A 73 8.82 -0.04 -3.94
C GLU A 73 9.42 -0.95 -5.02
N LEU A 74 10.38 -1.75 -4.59
CA LEU A 74 10.93 -2.87 -5.34
C LEU A 74 10.51 -4.17 -4.67
N GLY A 75 9.89 -5.06 -5.45
CA GLY A 75 9.50 -6.40 -5.04
C GLY A 75 10.15 -7.49 -5.88
N PHE A 76 10.40 -8.65 -5.30
CA PHE A 76 10.78 -9.85 -6.03
C PHE A 76 10.39 -11.10 -5.26
N SER A 77 10.11 -12.17 -6.01
CA SER A 77 9.76 -13.48 -5.45
C SER A 77 10.88 -14.48 -5.67
N THR A 78 11.22 -15.23 -4.62
CA THR A 78 12.12 -16.39 -4.71
C THR A 78 11.35 -17.68 -4.98
N GLY A 79 10.03 -17.61 -5.14
CA GLY A 79 9.11 -18.75 -5.24
C GLY A 79 8.65 -19.30 -3.88
N ALA A 80 9.39 -19.07 -2.80
CA ALA A 80 9.03 -19.46 -1.43
C ALA A 80 8.77 -18.23 -0.54
N VAL A 81 9.45 -17.13 -0.84
CA VAL A 81 9.37 -15.88 -0.08
C VAL A 81 9.31 -14.71 -1.06
N ASP A 82 8.36 -13.83 -0.83
CA ASP A 82 8.25 -12.54 -1.49
C ASP A 82 8.95 -11.50 -0.62
N ILE A 83 9.76 -10.68 -1.25
CA ILE A 83 10.54 -9.64 -0.58
C ILE A 83 10.18 -8.30 -1.22
N ALA A 84 9.90 -7.29 -0.40
CA ALA A 84 9.72 -5.93 -0.89
C ALA A 84 10.53 -4.94 -0.06
N ILE A 85 10.99 -3.87 -0.71
CA ILE A 85 11.70 -2.75 -0.10
C ILE A 85 11.06 -1.48 -0.63
N GLY A 86 10.50 -0.67 0.30
CA GLY A 86 9.84 0.59 0.01
C GLY A 86 10.61 1.77 0.58
N TYR A 87 10.75 2.79 -0.24
CA TYR A 87 11.33 4.09 0.09
C TYR A 87 10.23 5.14 0.06
N GLY A 88 10.15 5.96 1.11
CA GLY A 88 9.27 7.11 1.22
C GLY A 88 10.07 8.40 1.19
N ASP A 89 9.49 9.44 0.59
CA ASP A 89 10.04 10.79 0.55
C ASP A 89 8.89 11.78 0.73
N ASP A 90 8.89 12.45 1.87
CA ASP A 90 7.90 13.46 2.25
C ASP A 90 8.51 14.85 2.07
N GLN A 91 7.89 15.70 1.25
CA GLN A 91 8.39 17.04 0.97
C GLN A 91 7.93 18.10 1.99
N GLY A 92 7.18 17.72 3.00
CA GLY A 92 6.66 18.67 3.99
C GLY A 92 5.86 18.01 5.11
N ASP A 93 4.71 17.50 4.79
CA ASP A 93 3.85 16.84 5.76
C ASP A 93 4.30 15.40 6.01
N ALA A 94 4.25 14.96 7.27
CA ALA A 94 4.59 13.59 7.66
C ALA A 94 3.56 12.60 7.08
N TRP A 95 3.94 11.87 6.05
CA TRP A 95 3.10 10.88 5.36
C TRP A 95 3.71 9.48 5.45
N TYR A 96 4.91 9.28 4.89
CA TYR A 96 5.63 8.00 4.89
C TYR A 96 6.81 7.97 5.85
N ALA A 97 7.56 9.08 5.93
CA ALA A 97 8.87 9.16 6.56
C ALA A 97 8.99 10.32 7.56
N ASP A 98 7.90 10.63 8.27
CA ASP A 98 7.84 11.68 9.32
C ASP A 98 8.34 13.05 8.84
N GLY A 99 8.04 13.41 7.58
CA GLY A 99 8.45 14.66 6.96
C GLY A 99 9.89 14.63 6.40
N GLY A 100 10.49 13.45 6.30
CA GLY A 100 11.81 13.23 5.75
C GLY A 100 11.81 12.26 4.57
N SER A 101 12.87 11.49 4.46
CA SER A 101 12.97 10.44 3.45
C SER A 101 13.80 9.26 3.95
N GLY A 102 13.40 8.04 3.59
CA GLY A 102 14.11 6.85 4.01
C GLY A 102 13.44 5.55 3.60
N ILE A 103 13.97 4.43 4.09
CA ILE A 103 13.35 3.12 3.91
C ILE A 103 12.23 2.97 4.93
N VAL A 104 10.99 2.98 4.46
CA VAL A 104 9.79 2.91 5.29
C VAL A 104 9.13 1.54 5.29
N ASN A 105 9.55 0.65 4.38
CA ASN A 105 9.06 -0.72 4.29
C ASN A 105 10.17 -1.69 3.90
N MET A 106 10.34 -2.74 4.69
CA MET A 106 11.09 -3.94 4.31
C MET A 106 10.24 -5.13 4.69
N SER A 107 9.70 -5.86 3.72
CA SER A 107 8.79 -6.97 4.00
C SER A 107 9.32 -8.29 3.47
N PHE A 108 9.02 -9.35 4.22
CA PHE A 108 9.29 -10.75 3.89
C PHE A 108 7.98 -11.51 4.08
N SER A 109 7.40 -11.97 2.99
CA SER A 109 6.10 -12.64 3.01
C SER A 109 6.21 -14.04 2.41
N GLY A 110 5.37 -14.92 2.88
CA GLY A 110 5.26 -16.27 2.31
C GLY A 110 3.86 -16.82 2.52
N SER A 111 3.45 -17.69 1.62
CA SER A 111 2.17 -18.38 1.70
C SER A 111 2.33 -19.87 1.45
N LYS A 112 1.41 -20.65 2.02
CA LYS A 112 1.37 -22.10 1.84
C LYS A 112 -0.05 -22.62 2.00
N ASP A 113 -0.41 -23.57 1.14
CA ASP A 113 -1.62 -24.34 1.31
C ASP A 113 -1.37 -25.50 2.30
N ILE A 114 -2.15 -25.53 3.36
CA ILE A 114 -2.17 -26.63 4.32
C ILE A 114 -3.31 -27.57 3.93
N SER A 115 -2.98 -28.78 3.46
CA SER A 115 -3.98 -29.79 3.13
C SER A 115 -4.65 -30.31 4.43
N ILE A 116 -5.95 -30.05 4.56
CA ILE A 116 -6.76 -30.51 5.70
C ILE A 116 -7.43 -31.84 5.39
N THR A 117 -7.91 -31.99 4.14
CA THR A 117 -8.47 -33.25 3.62
C THR A 117 -7.97 -33.46 2.19
N GLU A 118 -8.31 -34.60 1.58
CA GLU A 118 -8.00 -34.88 0.16
C GLU A 118 -8.58 -33.85 -0.81
N ASN A 119 -9.66 -33.17 -0.42
CA ASN A 119 -10.40 -32.24 -1.27
C ASN A 119 -10.43 -30.80 -0.73
N TYR A 120 -9.72 -30.52 0.37
CA TYR A 120 -9.72 -29.20 0.97
C TYR A 120 -8.33 -28.84 1.52
N SER A 121 -7.82 -27.73 1.07
CA SER A 121 -6.62 -27.08 1.58
C SER A 121 -6.95 -25.70 2.15
N LEU A 122 -6.31 -25.33 3.22
CA LEU A 122 -6.41 -24.03 3.88
C LEU A 122 -5.21 -23.19 3.47
N PRO A 123 -5.39 -22.12 2.66
CA PRO A 123 -4.34 -21.17 2.37
C PRO A 123 -3.98 -20.39 3.63
N VAL A 124 -2.71 -20.38 3.98
CA VAL A 124 -2.16 -19.59 5.08
C VAL A 124 -1.07 -18.68 4.55
N PHE A 125 -0.95 -17.49 5.13
CA PHE A 125 0.16 -16.60 4.84
C PHE A 125 0.76 -16.02 6.11
N GLY A 126 2.02 -15.62 6.03
CA GLY A 126 2.73 -14.88 7.05
C GLY A 126 3.57 -13.78 6.42
N SER A 127 3.66 -12.65 7.08
CA SER A 127 4.48 -11.53 6.65
C SER A 127 5.20 -10.91 7.84
N PHE A 128 6.49 -10.67 7.70
CA PHE A 128 7.29 -9.88 8.62
C PHE A 128 7.62 -8.56 7.94
N ILE A 129 7.25 -7.46 8.57
CA ILE A 129 7.36 -6.11 8.01
C ILE A 129 8.14 -5.25 8.99
N LEU A 130 9.16 -4.56 8.48
CA LEU A 130 9.96 -3.57 9.20
C LEU A 130 9.70 -2.20 8.58
N ASN A 131 9.50 -1.20 9.42
CA ASN A 131 9.61 0.21 9.04
C ASN A 131 10.81 0.79 9.81
N PRO A 132 11.98 0.93 9.17
CA PRO A 132 13.18 1.46 9.82
C PRO A 132 13.04 2.92 10.24
N GLU A 133 12.31 3.73 9.46
CA GLU A 133 12.09 5.16 9.76
C GLU A 133 11.26 5.36 11.02
N ALA A 134 10.20 4.57 11.18
CA ALA A 134 9.34 4.59 12.37
C ALA A 134 9.84 3.69 13.50
N GLU A 135 10.98 3.01 13.34
CA GLU A 135 11.53 2.02 14.28
C GLU A 135 10.51 0.96 14.73
N THR A 136 9.66 0.52 13.79
CA THR A 136 8.58 -0.44 14.08
C THR A 136 8.73 -1.74 13.31
N ALA A 137 8.20 -2.82 13.87
CA ALA A 137 8.13 -4.12 13.24
C ALA A 137 6.76 -4.76 13.46
N PHE A 138 6.27 -5.44 12.43
CA PHE A 138 4.98 -6.13 12.46
C PHE A 138 5.16 -7.58 12.02
N LEU A 139 4.42 -8.47 12.67
CA LEU A 139 4.28 -9.85 12.26
C LEU A 139 2.79 -10.12 12.01
N VAL A 140 2.48 -10.43 10.77
CA VAL A 140 1.09 -10.61 10.31
C VAL A 140 0.90 -12.07 9.89
N PHE A 141 -0.20 -12.67 10.31
CA PHE A 141 -0.63 -13.99 9.86
C PHE A 141 -2.08 -13.92 9.41
N GLY A 142 -2.41 -14.69 8.39
CA GLY A 142 -3.76 -14.80 7.90
C GLY A 142 -4.06 -16.17 7.31
N ILE A 143 -5.35 -16.42 7.21
CA ILE A 143 -5.92 -17.58 6.53
C ILE A 143 -6.98 -17.07 5.56
N SER A 144 -7.18 -17.80 4.46
CA SER A 144 -8.24 -17.52 3.49
C SER A 144 -9.18 -18.73 3.40
N PHE A 145 -10.49 -18.47 3.26
CA PHE A 145 -11.52 -19.49 3.12
C PHE A 145 -12.14 -19.44 1.73
#